data_fd2038b04563b3efc5955c0916297f6f
#
_entry.id   fd2038b04563b3efc5955c0916297f6f
#
_cell.length_a   1.000
_cell.length_b   1.000
_cell.length_c   1.000
_cell.angle_alpha   90.00
_cell.angle_beta   90.00
_cell.angle_gamma   90.00
#
_symmetry.space_group_name_H-M   'P 1'
#
loop_
_entity.id
_entity.type
_entity.pdbx_description
1 polymer ?
#
loop_
_entity_poly.entity_id
_entity_poly.type
_entity_poly.pdbx_seq_one_letter_code
_entity_poly.pdbx_strand_id
1 'polypeptide(L)'
;MQTTPTNESSVFDPSSMPVASLKNAHVVWYRRPWVLVTTGILFVVAISVITDLPHPLSRAQDIDSQNASMKLINSDIKPCTFALQQSFTIYREDLAGQLTLNDRAQAPSLLSQDQTACSFASGSTYDLTQNIQVLDTNAGKHIDSMLSDVTLWVTSDAVATMQDIQYLYNHPGNAKKLADLANQERNLDHDRSIARADVQKADAILRTSLTEPALPAIATS
;
A
#
# COMPACT_ATOMS: atom_id res chain seq x y z
N MET A 1 -50.95 -15.63 -49.67
CA MET A 1 -50.22 -14.36 -49.77
C MET A 1 -49.20 -14.35 -48.64
N GLN A 2 -47.95 -14.65 -48.95
CA GLN A 2 -46.82 -14.67 -48.04
C GLN A 2 -46.11 -13.33 -48.20
N THR A 3 -45.97 -12.60 -47.12
CA THR A 3 -45.12 -11.42 -47.05
C THR A 3 -43.85 -11.75 -46.24
N THR A 4 -42.73 -11.74 -46.93
CA THR A 4 -41.37 -11.88 -46.40
C THR A 4 -40.96 -10.62 -45.64
N PRO A 5 -40.33 -10.71 -44.46
CA PRO A 5 -39.70 -9.55 -43.82
C PRO A 5 -38.33 -9.30 -44.42
N THR A 6 -38.10 -8.08 -44.84
CA THR A 6 -36.83 -7.55 -45.34
C THR A 6 -35.87 -7.37 -44.17
N ASN A 7 -34.69 -7.95 -44.28
CA ASN A 7 -33.60 -7.88 -43.31
C ASN A 7 -32.78 -6.62 -43.62
N GLU A 8 -32.97 -5.53 -42.85
CA GLU A 8 -32.12 -4.35 -42.90
C GLU A 8 -30.86 -4.60 -42.09
N SER A 9 -29.77 -4.85 -42.81
CA SER A 9 -28.42 -4.85 -42.23
C SER A 9 -28.02 -3.41 -41.90
N SER A 10 -28.08 -3.03 -40.62
CA SER A 10 -27.48 -1.79 -40.15
C SER A 10 -25.99 -1.90 -40.23
N VAL A 11 -25.39 -1.19 -41.18
CA VAL A 11 -23.95 -0.98 -41.28
C VAL A 11 -23.52 -0.16 -40.07
N PHE A 12 -22.73 -0.76 -39.20
CA PHE A 12 -22.13 -0.11 -38.02
C PHE A 12 -21.00 0.80 -38.53
N ASP A 13 -21.18 2.12 -38.49
CA ASP A 13 -20.15 3.10 -38.81
C ASP A 13 -19.24 3.32 -37.56
N PRO A 14 -17.97 2.92 -37.58
CA PRO A 14 -17.08 3.06 -36.45
C PRO A 14 -16.57 4.49 -36.22
N SER A 15 -16.95 5.45 -37.04
CA SER A 15 -16.43 6.84 -36.95
C SER A 15 -17.23 7.77 -36.04
N SER A 16 -18.30 7.31 -35.40
CA SER A 16 -19.17 8.14 -34.55
C SER A 16 -19.03 7.89 -33.04
N MET A 17 -17.93 7.27 -32.55
CA MET A 17 -17.70 7.20 -31.11
C MET A 17 -17.27 8.57 -30.60
N PRO A 18 -18.00 9.18 -29.66
CA PRO A 18 -17.54 10.41 -29.01
C PRO A 18 -16.23 10.12 -28.30
N VAL A 19 -15.20 10.87 -28.67
CA VAL A 19 -13.92 10.87 -27.92
C VAL A 19 -14.22 11.39 -26.51
N ALA A 20 -14.44 10.48 -25.58
CA ALA A 20 -14.55 10.82 -24.17
C ALA A 20 -13.26 11.51 -23.77
N SER A 21 -13.39 12.75 -23.36
CA SER A 21 -12.31 13.61 -22.90
C SER A 21 -11.56 12.95 -21.76
N LEU A 22 -10.38 12.42 -22.06
CA LEU A 22 -9.39 11.90 -21.10
C LEU A 22 -8.79 13.05 -20.29
N LYS A 23 -9.62 13.74 -19.51
CA LYS A 23 -9.15 14.62 -18.43
C LYS A 23 -9.32 13.83 -17.13
N ASN A 24 -8.38 13.00 -16.79
CA ASN A 24 -7.98 12.54 -15.47
C ASN A 24 -7.15 11.25 -15.55
N ALA A 25 -6.27 11.16 -16.56
CA ALA A 25 -5.33 10.04 -16.67
C ALA A 25 -4.12 10.22 -15.72
N HIS A 26 -4.35 10.50 -14.43
CA HIS A 26 -3.29 10.48 -13.41
C HIS A 26 -3.19 9.14 -12.67
N VAL A 27 -3.92 8.16 -13.11
CA VAL A 27 -3.89 6.85 -12.47
C VAL A 27 -3.41 5.85 -13.49
N VAL A 28 -2.43 5.01 -13.12
CA VAL A 28 -2.25 3.71 -13.76
C VAL A 28 -0.89 3.47 -14.40
N TRP A 29 0.16 4.04 -13.83
CA TRP A 29 1.49 3.62 -14.29
C TRP A 29 1.90 2.27 -13.68
N TYR A 30 1.55 1.99 -12.43
CA TYR A 30 1.88 0.73 -11.72
C TYR A 30 0.91 -0.44 -12.01
N ARG A 31 -0.16 -0.22 -12.81
CA ARG A 31 -1.13 -1.27 -13.18
C ARG A 31 -0.61 -2.31 -14.18
N ARG A 32 0.64 -2.22 -14.60
CA ARG A 32 1.22 -3.24 -15.49
C ARG A 32 1.93 -4.29 -14.62
N PRO A 33 1.47 -5.55 -14.62
CA PRO A 33 2.03 -6.61 -13.75
C PRO A 33 3.54 -6.80 -13.92
N TRP A 34 4.09 -6.48 -15.08
CA TRP A 34 5.53 -6.55 -15.33
C TRP A 34 6.33 -5.46 -14.59
N VAL A 35 5.73 -4.31 -14.28
CA VAL A 35 6.40 -3.24 -13.49
C VAL A 35 6.60 -3.69 -12.04
N LEU A 36 5.64 -4.43 -11.48
CA LEU A 36 5.76 -5.01 -10.14
C LEU A 36 6.85 -6.10 -10.09
N VAL A 37 6.94 -6.93 -11.14
CA VAL A 37 7.95 -7.99 -11.24
C VAL A 37 9.36 -7.41 -11.41
N THR A 38 9.54 -6.39 -12.26
CA THR A 38 10.86 -5.77 -12.47
C THR A 38 11.35 -4.98 -11.26
N THR A 39 10.43 -4.34 -10.51
CA THR A 39 10.76 -3.66 -9.26
C THR A 39 11.22 -4.67 -8.20
N GLY A 40 10.54 -5.81 -8.06
CA GLY A 40 10.92 -6.87 -7.14
C GLY A 40 12.31 -7.49 -7.45
N ILE A 41 12.63 -7.72 -8.72
CA ILE A 41 13.94 -8.31 -9.11
C ILE A 41 15.09 -7.33 -8.86
N LEU A 42 14.92 -6.03 -9.15
CA LEU A 42 15.92 -5.01 -8.85
C LEU A 42 16.17 -4.86 -7.35
N PHE A 43 15.15 -5.10 -6.54
CA PHE A 43 15.23 -5.04 -5.08
C PHE A 43 16.09 -6.16 -4.49
N VAL A 44 15.90 -7.41 -4.94
CA VAL A 44 16.67 -8.57 -4.47
C VAL A 44 18.16 -8.40 -4.77
N VAL A 45 18.51 -7.82 -5.92
CA VAL A 45 19.92 -7.56 -6.30
C VAL A 45 20.55 -6.45 -5.44
N ALA A 46 19.79 -5.43 -5.05
CA ALA A 46 20.31 -4.35 -4.19
C ALA A 46 20.60 -4.84 -2.75
N ILE A 47 19.79 -5.76 -2.22
CA ILE A 47 19.98 -6.31 -0.87
C ILE A 47 21.25 -7.19 -0.80
N SER A 48 21.52 -7.99 -1.84
CA SER A 48 22.71 -8.87 -1.87
C SER A 48 24.05 -8.11 -1.81
N VAL A 49 24.07 -6.84 -2.18
CA VAL A 49 25.30 -6.01 -2.16
C VAL A 49 25.57 -5.43 -0.77
N ILE A 50 24.54 -5.31 0.09
CA ILE A 50 24.66 -4.68 1.42
C ILE A 50 25.11 -5.69 2.50
N THR A 51 24.87 -7.00 2.28
CA THR A 51 25.09 -8.03 3.29
C THR A 51 26.53 -8.59 3.35
N ASP A 52 27.42 -8.23 2.44
CA ASP A 52 28.75 -8.86 2.30
C ASP A 52 29.92 -8.06 2.91
N LEU A 53 29.69 -7.11 3.82
CA LEU A 53 30.76 -6.34 4.43
C LEU A 53 31.14 -6.82 5.85
N PRO A 54 32.26 -7.55 6.03
CA PRO A 54 32.65 -8.11 7.33
C PRO A 54 33.44 -7.14 8.22
N HIS A 55 33.27 -5.83 8.09
CA HIS A 55 33.98 -4.85 8.91
C HIS A 55 33.01 -4.09 9.81
N PRO A 56 33.36 -3.82 11.09
CA PRO A 56 32.57 -2.95 11.92
C PRO A 56 32.49 -1.57 11.26
N LEU A 57 31.29 -1.26 10.77
CA LEU A 57 31.03 0.03 10.14
C LEU A 57 31.25 1.16 11.15
N SER A 58 31.75 2.29 10.70
CA SER A 58 31.78 3.48 11.56
C SER A 58 30.32 3.91 11.85
N ARG A 59 30.09 4.59 12.99
CA ARG A 59 28.74 5.07 13.36
C ARG A 59 28.04 5.84 12.23
N ALA A 60 28.79 6.61 11.45
CA ALA A 60 28.22 7.33 10.31
C ALA A 60 27.75 6.38 9.20
N GLN A 61 28.53 5.36 8.90
CA GLN A 61 28.16 4.33 7.91
C GLN A 61 26.94 3.53 8.35
N ASP A 62 26.82 3.25 9.65
CA ASP A 62 25.65 2.57 10.21
C ASP A 62 24.38 3.42 10.07
N ILE A 63 24.45 4.72 10.36
CA ILE A 63 23.35 5.67 10.19
C ILE A 63 22.94 5.75 8.71
N ASP A 64 23.90 5.85 7.82
CA ASP A 64 23.65 5.90 6.38
C ASP A 64 23.00 4.59 5.88
N SER A 65 23.46 3.44 6.40
CA SER A 65 22.88 2.14 6.11
C SER A 65 21.44 2.05 6.60
N GLN A 66 21.13 2.50 7.80
CA GLN A 66 19.77 2.51 8.35
C GLN A 66 18.85 3.43 7.53
N ASN A 67 19.32 4.61 7.16
CA ASN A 67 18.58 5.51 6.29
C ASN A 67 18.33 4.93 4.89
N ALA A 68 19.32 4.24 4.32
CA ALA A 68 19.16 3.55 3.04
C ALA A 68 18.13 2.43 3.15
N SER A 69 18.20 1.62 4.19
CA SER A 69 17.24 0.54 4.46
C SER A 69 15.82 1.09 4.64
N MET A 70 15.66 2.19 5.38
CA MET A 70 14.35 2.82 5.56
C MET A 70 13.78 3.39 4.26
N LYS A 71 14.63 3.96 3.39
CA LYS A 71 14.18 4.39 2.05
C LYS A 71 13.70 3.22 1.21
N LEU A 72 14.36 2.07 1.31
CA LEU A 72 13.92 0.85 0.65
C LEU A 72 12.58 0.37 1.18
N ILE A 73 12.41 0.30 2.50
CA ILE A 73 11.13 -0.06 3.15
C ILE A 73 10.02 0.90 2.70
N ASN A 74 10.27 2.21 2.74
CA ASN A 74 9.29 3.21 2.31
C ASN A 74 8.89 3.07 0.83
N SER A 75 9.84 2.67 -0.03
CA SER A 75 9.54 2.36 -1.43
C SER A 75 8.68 1.11 -1.56
N ASP A 76 8.94 0.11 -0.74
CA ASP A 76 8.28 -1.20 -0.77
C ASP A 76 6.84 -1.14 -0.23
N ILE A 77 6.62 -0.40 0.87
CA ILE A 77 5.28 -0.23 1.46
C ILE A 77 4.39 0.74 0.66
N LYS A 78 4.97 1.56 -0.20
CA LYS A 78 4.23 2.60 -0.95
C LYS A 78 3.03 2.07 -1.74
N PRO A 79 3.11 0.93 -2.44
CA PRO A 79 1.94 0.36 -3.12
C PRO A 79 0.80 0.04 -2.16
N CYS A 80 1.11 -0.54 -0.98
CA CYS A 80 0.10 -0.85 0.04
C CYS A 80 -0.50 0.42 0.66
N THR A 81 0.31 1.42 0.99
CA THR A 81 -0.18 2.68 1.58
C THR A 81 -1.11 3.41 0.61
N PHE A 82 -0.78 3.43 -0.67
CA PHE A 82 -1.63 4.01 -1.71
C PHE A 82 -2.93 3.21 -1.88
N ALA A 83 -2.82 1.89 -1.99
CA ALA A 83 -3.96 0.99 -2.13
C ALA A 83 -4.94 1.12 -0.95
N LEU A 84 -4.41 1.18 0.27
CA LEU A 84 -5.22 1.38 1.48
C LEU A 84 -5.99 2.70 1.45
N GLN A 85 -5.32 3.82 1.12
CA GLN A 85 -5.96 5.12 0.99
C GLN A 85 -7.03 5.14 -0.10
N GLN A 86 -6.77 4.51 -1.25
CA GLN A 86 -7.74 4.39 -2.34
C GLN A 86 -8.96 3.57 -1.91
N SER A 87 -8.75 2.45 -1.24
CA SER A 87 -9.83 1.59 -0.75
C SER A 87 -10.72 2.31 0.26
N PHE A 88 -10.14 3.06 1.20
CA PHE A 88 -10.91 3.90 2.13
C PHE A 88 -11.70 4.98 1.39
N THR A 89 -11.12 5.62 0.39
CA THR A 89 -11.82 6.64 -0.41
C THR A 89 -13.03 6.03 -1.11
N ILE A 90 -12.86 4.92 -1.82
CA ILE A 90 -13.96 4.21 -2.49
C ILE A 90 -15.06 3.85 -1.49
N TYR A 91 -14.69 3.29 -0.34
CA TYR A 91 -15.64 2.86 0.67
C TYR A 91 -16.43 4.04 1.26
N ARG A 92 -15.76 5.14 1.61
CA ARG A 92 -16.40 6.35 2.16
C ARG A 92 -17.30 7.04 1.15
N GLU A 93 -16.87 7.15 -0.09
CA GLU A 93 -17.67 7.71 -1.19
C GLU A 93 -18.91 6.86 -1.48
N ASP A 94 -18.81 5.53 -1.38
CA ASP A 94 -19.97 4.65 -1.51
C ASP A 94 -20.97 4.85 -0.36
N LEU A 95 -20.49 4.90 0.88
CA LEU A 95 -21.33 5.17 2.04
C LEU A 95 -22.03 6.54 1.96
N ALA A 96 -21.33 7.54 1.42
CA ALA A 96 -21.88 8.89 1.21
C ALA A 96 -22.81 8.97 -0.02
N GLY A 97 -22.94 7.90 -0.81
CA GLY A 97 -23.71 7.90 -2.05
C GLY A 97 -23.10 8.78 -3.14
N GLN A 98 -21.79 9.06 -3.07
CA GLN A 98 -21.08 9.96 -3.99
C GLN A 98 -20.46 9.24 -5.18
N LEU A 99 -20.36 7.90 -5.14
CA LEU A 99 -19.84 7.14 -6.27
C LEU A 99 -20.79 7.25 -7.48
N THR A 100 -20.22 7.60 -8.63
CA THR A 100 -20.98 7.52 -9.90
C THR A 100 -21.31 6.06 -10.24
N LEU A 101 -22.28 5.84 -11.15
CA LEU A 101 -22.60 4.47 -11.61
C LEU A 101 -21.38 3.75 -12.21
N ASN A 102 -20.54 4.49 -12.94
CA ASN A 102 -19.34 3.95 -13.55
C ASN A 102 -18.29 3.58 -12.49
N ASP A 103 -18.06 4.44 -11.50
CA ASP A 103 -17.10 4.18 -10.42
C ASP A 103 -17.56 2.99 -9.57
N ARG A 104 -18.87 2.93 -9.26
CA ARG A 104 -19.45 1.79 -8.54
C ARG A 104 -19.29 0.47 -9.29
N ALA A 105 -19.39 0.48 -10.61
CA ALA A 105 -19.17 -0.72 -11.43
C ALA A 105 -17.68 -1.17 -11.42
N GLN A 106 -16.75 -0.25 -11.26
CA GLN A 106 -15.31 -0.53 -11.25
C GLN A 106 -14.76 -0.82 -9.84
N ALA A 107 -15.42 -0.36 -8.79
CA ALA A 107 -14.95 -0.44 -7.41
C ALA A 107 -14.57 -1.88 -6.96
N PRO A 108 -15.34 -2.95 -7.24
CA PRO A 108 -14.95 -4.30 -6.84
C PRO A 108 -13.60 -4.74 -7.44
N SER A 109 -13.35 -4.38 -8.70
CA SER A 109 -12.09 -4.69 -9.37
C SER A 109 -10.93 -3.90 -8.78
N LEU A 110 -11.15 -2.62 -8.45
CA LEU A 110 -10.15 -1.76 -7.83
C LEU A 110 -9.80 -2.26 -6.41
N LEU A 111 -10.78 -2.54 -5.57
CA LEU A 111 -10.57 -3.07 -4.22
C LEU A 111 -9.80 -4.40 -4.25
N SER A 112 -10.09 -5.28 -5.21
CA SER A 112 -9.35 -6.54 -5.39
C SER A 112 -7.90 -6.31 -5.83
N GLN A 113 -7.65 -5.34 -6.72
CA GLN A 113 -6.29 -4.97 -7.13
C GLN A 113 -5.50 -4.35 -5.98
N ASP A 114 -6.13 -3.47 -5.22
CA ASP A 114 -5.56 -2.82 -4.04
C ASP A 114 -5.17 -3.86 -2.99
N GLN A 115 -6.06 -4.82 -2.70
CA GLN A 115 -5.75 -5.93 -1.79
C GLN A 115 -4.55 -6.74 -2.27
N THR A 116 -4.48 -7.04 -3.57
CA THR A 116 -3.34 -7.77 -4.16
C THR A 116 -2.04 -6.97 -4.02
N ALA A 117 -2.07 -5.67 -4.27
CA ALA A 117 -0.90 -4.79 -4.13
C ALA A 117 -0.39 -4.74 -2.69
N CYS A 118 -1.29 -4.67 -1.71
CA CYS A 118 -0.93 -4.67 -0.30
C CYS A 118 -0.41 -6.05 0.16
N SER A 119 -1.03 -7.13 -0.27
CA SER A 119 -0.56 -8.49 0.05
C SER A 119 0.83 -8.77 -0.53
N PHE A 120 1.14 -8.24 -1.71
CA PHE A 120 2.48 -8.36 -2.30
C PHE A 120 3.51 -7.56 -1.49
N ALA A 121 3.21 -6.29 -1.18
CA ALA A 121 4.07 -5.45 -0.34
C ALA A 121 4.29 -6.05 1.05
N SER A 122 3.27 -6.72 1.62
CA SER A 122 3.37 -7.44 2.89
C SER A 122 4.47 -8.50 2.89
N GLY A 123 4.53 -9.35 1.86
CA GLY A 123 5.57 -10.38 1.74
C GLY A 123 6.96 -9.78 1.59
N SER A 124 7.13 -8.82 0.69
CA SER A 124 8.43 -8.19 0.43
C SER A 124 8.93 -7.36 1.61
N THR A 125 8.04 -6.64 2.31
CA THR A 125 8.41 -5.88 3.52
C THR A 125 8.85 -6.81 4.64
N TYR A 126 8.15 -7.94 4.85
CA TYR A 126 8.56 -8.94 5.85
C TYR A 126 9.97 -9.44 5.55
N ASP A 127 10.23 -9.88 4.31
CA ASP A 127 11.54 -10.38 3.91
C ASP A 127 12.63 -9.30 4.06
N LEU A 128 12.32 -8.05 3.71
CA LEU A 128 13.23 -6.93 3.80
C LEU A 128 13.61 -6.62 5.25
N THR A 129 12.62 -6.53 6.15
CA THR A 129 12.86 -6.22 7.56
C THR A 129 13.66 -7.31 8.29
N GLN A 130 13.49 -8.57 7.92
CA GLN A 130 14.28 -9.67 8.47
C GLN A 130 15.77 -9.62 8.06
N ASN A 131 16.10 -8.94 6.97
CA ASN A 131 17.47 -8.85 6.46
C ASN A 131 18.19 -7.54 6.86
N ILE A 132 17.49 -6.59 7.51
CA ILE A 132 18.11 -5.37 8.00
C ILE A 132 18.94 -5.68 9.24
N GLN A 133 20.23 -5.38 9.16
CA GLN A 133 21.12 -5.45 10.32
C GLN A 133 20.96 -4.20 11.16
N VAL A 134 20.48 -4.37 12.36
CA VAL A 134 20.30 -3.28 13.34
C VAL A 134 21.51 -3.22 14.27
N LEU A 135 21.93 -2.00 14.64
CA LEU A 135 22.98 -1.77 15.60
C LEU A 135 22.69 -2.42 16.95
N ASP A 136 23.64 -3.13 17.55
CA ASP A 136 23.52 -3.63 18.93
C ASP A 136 23.76 -2.49 19.95
N THR A 137 22.87 -1.53 19.94
CA THR A 137 22.88 -0.32 20.79
C THR A 137 21.48 -0.01 21.29
N ASN A 138 21.36 0.93 22.23
CA ASN A 138 20.04 1.39 22.68
C ASN A 138 19.24 2.06 21.53
N ALA A 139 19.91 2.76 20.63
CA ALA A 139 19.25 3.29 19.43
C ALA A 139 18.78 2.15 18.51
N GLY A 140 19.61 1.14 18.31
CA GLY A 140 19.27 -0.04 17.52
C GLY A 140 18.03 -0.76 18.03
N LYS A 141 17.82 -0.87 19.32
CA LYS A 141 16.61 -1.47 19.90
C LYS A 141 15.34 -0.71 19.50
N HIS A 142 15.40 0.61 19.42
CA HIS A 142 14.27 1.41 18.94
C HIS A 142 14.06 1.27 17.44
N ILE A 143 15.13 1.14 16.66
CA ILE A 143 15.04 0.85 15.24
C ILE A 143 14.40 -0.53 15.00
N ASP A 144 14.81 -1.54 15.75
CA ASP A 144 14.25 -2.90 15.67
C ASP A 144 12.77 -2.93 16.06
N SER A 145 12.38 -2.22 17.12
CA SER A 145 10.98 -2.03 17.50
C SER A 145 10.19 -1.38 16.38
N MET A 146 10.68 -0.28 15.82
CA MET A 146 10.05 0.42 14.70
C MET A 146 9.90 -0.48 13.47
N LEU A 147 10.91 -1.30 13.13
CA LEU A 147 10.82 -2.26 12.02
C LEU A 147 9.73 -3.31 12.27
N SER A 148 9.60 -3.77 13.50
CA SER A 148 8.53 -4.69 13.92
C SER A 148 7.15 -4.06 13.74
N ASP A 149 6.98 -2.80 14.17
CA ASP A 149 5.70 -2.08 14.04
C ASP A 149 5.33 -1.82 12.57
N VAL A 150 6.30 -1.43 11.74
CA VAL A 150 6.10 -1.28 10.29
C VAL A 150 5.69 -2.61 9.64
N THR A 151 6.35 -3.69 10.05
CA THR A 151 6.03 -5.04 9.55
C THR A 151 4.61 -5.42 9.95
N LEU A 152 4.22 -5.25 11.22
CA LEU A 152 2.88 -5.54 11.72
C LEU A 152 1.82 -4.70 10.98
N TRP A 153 2.08 -3.41 10.83
CA TRP A 153 1.20 -2.50 10.10
C TRP A 153 0.90 -2.99 8.68
N VAL A 154 1.93 -3.42 7.93
CA VAL A 154 1.75 -3.86 6.53
C VAL A 154 1.19 -5.28 6.45
N THR A 155 1.75 -6.22 7.25
CA THR A 155 1.45 -7.65 7.08
C THR A 155 0.14 -8.07 7.72
N SER A 156 -0.29 -7.39 8.77
CA SER A 156 -1.49 -7.72 9.55
C SER A 156 -2.59 -6.69 9.32
N ASP A 157 -2.36 -5.45 9.75
CA ASP A 157 -3.44 -4.50 9.92
C ASP A 157 -3.92 -3.91 8.59
N ALA A 158 -3.00 -3.54 7.68
CA ALA A 158 -3.40 -3.03 6.37
C ALA A 158 -4.10 -4.11 5.53
N VAL A 159 -3.58 -5.34 5.52
CA VAL A 159 -4.18 -6.45 4.77
C VAL A 159 -5.57 -6.79 5.32
N ALA A 160 -5.72 -6.90 6.65
CA ALA A 160 -7.01 -7.18 7.28
C ALA A 160 -8.02 -6.05 7.03
N THR A 161 -7.57 -4.79 7.12
CA THR A 161 -8.40 -3.62 6.82
C THR A 161 -8.95 -3.66 5.40
N MET A 162 -8.11 -3.98 4.42
CA MET A 162 -8.55 -4.05 3.02
C MET A 162 -9.53 -5.21 2.77
N GLN A 163 -9.35 -6.35 3.43
CA GLN A 163 -10.29 -7.46 3.39
C GLN A 163 -11.65 -7.05 3.95
N ASP A 164 -11.68 -6.33 5.06
CA ASP A 164 -12.92 -5.86 5.67
C ASP A 164 -13.60 -4.76 4.85
N ILE A 165 -12.84 -3.84 4.25
CA ILE A 165 -13.38 -2.85 3.31
C ILE A 165 -14.04 -3.56 2.11
N GLN A 166 -13.36 -4.51 1.49
CA GLN A 166 -13.90 -5.26 0.36
C GLN A 166 -15.15 -6.04 0.75
N TYR A 167 -15.15 -6.66 1.94
CA TYR A 167 -16.32 -7.36 2.44
C TYR A 167 -17.50 -6.40 2.67
N LEU A 168 -17.28 -5.28 3.33
CA LEU A 168 -18.31 -4.29 3.66
C LEU A 168 -18.87 -3.60 2.42
N TYR A 169 -18.05 -3.37 1.40
CA TYR A 169 -18.52 -2.86 0.11
C TYR A 169 -19.58 -3.77 -0.52
N ASN A 170 -19.41 -5.10 -0.41
CA ASN A 170 -20.35 -6.08 -0.93
C ASN A 170 -21.51 -6.41 0.03
N HIS A 171 -21.34 -6.12 1.34
CA HIS A 171 -22.30 -6.46 2.41
C HIS A 171 -22.48 -5.26 3.35
N PRO A 172 -23.02 -4.14 2.86
CA PRO A 172 -23.19 -2.94 3.68
C PRO A 172 -24.12 -3.23 4.85
N GLY A 173 -23.79 -2.67 6.02
CA GLY A 173 -24.59 -2.83 7.24
C GLY A 173 -24.25 -4.05 8.10
N ASN A 174 -23.20 -4.81 7.80
CA ASN A 174 -22.69 -5.85 8.71
C ASN A 174 -22.04 -5.20 9.94
N ALA A 175 -22.81 -5.09 11.04
CA ALA A 175 -22.40 -4.38 12.26
C ALA A 175 -21.10 -4.94 12.86
N LYS A 176 -20.88 -6.26 12.80
CA LYS A 176 -19.64 -6.87 13.29
C LYS A 176 -18.44 -6.40 12.47
N LYS A 177 -18.53 -6.47 11.15
CA LYS A 177 -17.44 -6.04 10.25
C LYS A 177 -17.17 -4.54 10.31
N LEU A 178 -18.19 -3.72 10.53
CA LEU A 178 -18.01 -2.29 10.81
C LEU A 178 -17.23 -2.05 12.11
N ALA A 179 -17.51 -2.81 13.16
CA ALA A 179 -16.77 -2.73 14.42
C ALA A 179 -15.31 -3.24 14.24
N ASP A 180 -15.11 -4.31 13.47
CA ASP A 180 -13.78 -4.84 13.14
C ASP A 180 -12.97 -3.79 12.37
N LEU A 181 -13.54 -3.16 11.33
CA LEU A 181 -12.89 -2.11 10.56
C LEU A 181 -12.50 -0.91 11.43
N ALA A 182 -13.39 -0.45 12.31
CA ALA A 182 -13.08 0.64 13.24
C ALA A 182 -11.97 0.29 14.25
N ASN A 183 -11.82 -0.99 14.61
CA ASN A 183 -10.70 -1.46 15.43
C ASN A 183 -9.39 -1.44 14.62
N GLN A 184 -9.42 -1.91 13.38
CA GLN A 184 -8.26 -1.94 12.51
C GLN A 184 -7.75 -0.54 12.16
N GLU A 185 -8.65 0.44 11.91
CA GLU A 185 -8.27 1.85 11.75
C GLU A 185 -7.47 2.36 12.96
N ARG A 186 -7.94 2.02 14.18
CA ARG A 186 -7.23 2.39 15.41
C ARG A 186 -5.87 1.70 15.54
N ASN A 187 -5.78 0.42 15.17
CA ASN A 187 -4.53 -0.31 15.19
C ASN A 187 -3.52 0.29 14.21
N LEU A 188 -3.94 0.58 12.98
CA LEU A 188 -3.10 1.24 11.97
C LEU A 188 -2.52 2.58 12.46
N ASP A 189 -3.34 3.42 13.09
CA ASP A 189 -2.86 4.70 13.66
C ASP A 189 -2.00 4.50 14.90
N HIS A 190 -2.28 3.48 15.71
CA HIS A 190 -1.48 3.12 16.87
C HIS A 190 -0.08 2.69 16.46
N ASP A 191 0.05 1.70 15.57
CA ASP A 191 1.34 1.17 15.12
C ASP A 191 2.16 2.25 14.40
N ARG A 192 1.49 3.08 13.58
CA ARG A 192 2.13 4.27 13.00
C ARG A 192 2.70 5.21 14.05
N SER A 193 1.94 5.47 15.14
CA SER A 193 2.37 6.39 16.19
C SER A 193 3.55 5.82 17.00
N ILE A 194 3.55 4.51 17.27
CA ILE A 194 4.65 3.83 17.98
C ILE A 194 5.90 3.82 17.10
N ALA A 195 5.79 3.40 15.84
CA ALA A 195 6.91 3.37 14.93
C ALA A 195 7.59 4.75 14.81
N ARG A 196 6.81 5.84 14.73
CA ARG A 196 7.38 7.21 14.74
C ARG A 196 8.03 7.59 16.06
N ALA A 197 7.43 7.23 17.18
CA ALA A 197 7.99 7.51 18.48
C ALA A 197 9.34 6.79 18.69
N ASP A 198 9.48 5.59 18.17
CA ASP A 198 10.75 4.84 18.27
C ASP A 198 11.83 5.43 17.37
N VAL A 199 11.49 5.92 16.16
CA VAL A 199 12.44 6.71 15.36
C VAL A 199 12.91 7.94 16.13
N GLN A 200 12.00 8.69 16.73
CA GLN A 200 12.35 9.90 17.50
C GLN A 200 13.25 9.60 18.71
N LYS A 201 13.05 8.46 19.39
CA LYS A 201 13.95 8.01 20.47
C LYS A 201 15.34 7.65 19.94
N ALA A 202 15.40 6.94 18.81
CA ALA A 202 16.68 6.62 18.14
C ALA A 202 17.40 7.89 17.70
N ASP A 203 16.71 8.87 17.13
CA ASP A 203 17.23 10.18 16.73
C ASP A 203 17.86 10.92 17.91
N ALA A 204 17.15 10.95 19.04
CA ALA A 204 17.65 11.60 20.26
C ALA A 204 18.95 10.96 20.78
N ILE A 205 19.06 9.63 20.74
CA ILE A 205 20.25 8.88 21.16
C ILE A 205 21.40 9.11 20.16
N LEU A 206 21.11 9.02 18.87
CA LEU A 206 22.10 9.16 17.80
C LEU A 206 22.45 10.63 17.51
N ARG A 207 21.67 11.58 17.99
CA ARG A 207 21.78 13.02 17.67
C ARG A 207 21.85 13.23 16.16
N THR A 208 20.95 12.60 15.44
CA THR A 208 20.82 12.66 13.99
C THR A 208 19.35 12.59 13.62
N SER A 209 19.01 12.78 12.35
CA SER A 209 17.67 12.59 11.83
C SER A 209 17.66 11.36 10.95
N LEU A 210 16.96 10.32 11.38
CA LEU A 210 16.73 9.13 10.60
C LEU A 210 15.52 9.32 9.68
N THR A 211 15.46 8.55 8.62
CA THR A 211 14.29 8.53 7.73
C THR A 211 13.12 7.87 8.45
N GLU A 212 12.00 8.59 8.59
CA GLU A 212 10.77 8.06 9.19
C GLU A 212 10.05 7.07 8.25
N PRO A 213 9.31 6.09 8.79
CA PRO A 213 8.44 5.23 8.01
C PRO A 213 7.28 6.04 7.40
N ALA A 214 7.05 5.85 6.10
CA ALA A 214 6.04 6.57 5.33
C ALA A 214 4.63 6.00 5.50
N LEU A 215 4.24 5.70 6.74
CA LEU A 215 2.91 5.21 7.08
C LEU A 215 1.89 6.36 7.06
N PRO A 216 0.79 6.26 6.30
CA PRO A 216 -0.22 7.30 6.23
C PRO A 216 -1.02 7.40 7.54
N ALA A 217 -1.50 8.61 7.84
CA ALA A 217 -2.57 8.75 8.82
C ALA A 217 -3.86 8.18 8.24
N ILE A 218 -4.54 7.36 9.00
CA ILE A 218 -5.89 6.92 8.67
C ILE A 218 -6.82 7.93 9.34
N ALA A 219 -7.40 8.82 8.56
CA ALA A 219 -8.33 9.80 9.12
C ALA A 219 -9.55 9.06 9.68
N THR A 220 -9.63 8.96 10.99
CA THR A 220 -10.85 8.52 11.68
C THR A 220 -11.90 9.61 11.49
N SER A 221 -12.90 9.35 10.65
CA SER A 221 -14.06 10.22 10.45
C SER A 221 -15.14 9.89 11.46
#